data_9e36caa9b5805fe7b4955c2ab826cb90
#
_entry.id   9e36caa9b5805fe7b4955c2ab826cb90
#
_cell.length_a   1.000
_cell.length_b   1.000
_cell.length_c   1.000
_cell.angle_alpha   90.00
_cell.angle_beta   90.00
_cell.angle_gamma   90.00
#
_symmetry.space_group_name_H-M   'P 1'
#
loop_
_entity.id
_entity.type
_entity.pdbx_description
1 polymer ?
#
loop_
_entity_poly.entity_id
_entity_poly.type
_entity_poly.pdbx_seq_one_letter_code
_entity_poly.pdbx_strand_id
1 'polypeptide(L)'
;VIMTRDRDEDLSTDSTRRKITDMKERVSLIQESNADAVISIHQNSYTDPKVYGAQCFYSTNSAEGKDLATILQKQIITSTNQTKIRDIKSNDDYYLLKHSTLPTVIVECGFLSNPEEEKLLLTDEYQRKLARAIHLGVLQYLSK
;
A
#
# COMPACT_ATOMS: atom_id res chain seq x y z
N VAL A 1 10.91 9.75 -7.03
CA VAL A 1 10.08 9.22 -5.93
C VAL A 1 10.19 10.17 -4.76
N ILE A 2 9.04 10.57 -4.21
CA ILE A 2 8.92 11.33 -2.98
C ILE A 2 8.46 10.37 -1.89
N MET A 3 9.15 10.36 -0.76
CA MET A 3 8.76 9.54 0.39
C MET A 3 8.15 10.43 1.46
N THR A 4 6.98 10.06 1.98
CA THR A 4 6.37 10.76 3.11
C THR A 4 7.16 10.52 4.41
N ARG A 5 7.95 9.44 4.47
CA ARG A 5 8.77 9.07 5.62
C ARG A 5 9.93 8.18 5.16
N ASP A 6 11.14 8.51 5.57
CA ASP A 6 12.39 7.79 5.25
C ASP A 6 13.07 7.18 6.50
N ARG A 7 12.47 7.36 7.68
CA ARG A 7 12.96 6.86 8.97
C ARG A 7 11.79 6.55 9.91
N ASP A 8 12.05 5.99 11.08
CA ASP A 8 11.01 5.64 12.06
C ASP A 8 10.54 6.87 12.86
N GLU A 9 10.00 7.84 12.13
CA GLU A 9 9.40 9.07 12.66
C GLU A 9 8.08 9.33 11.94
N ASP A 10 7.10 9.91 12.64
CA ASP A 10 5.89 10.42 11.99
C ASP A 10 6.04 11.90 11.59
N LEU A 11 5.13 12.39 10.77
CA LEU A 11 5.12 13.79 10.34
C LEU A 11 4.38 14.70 11.31
N SER A 12 3.85 14.16 12.41
CA SER A 12 3.03 14.93 13.36
C SER A 12 3.86 15.89 14.18
N THR A 13 3.41 17.13 14.24
CA THR A 13 3.92 18.16 15.16
C THR A 13 3.12 18.23 16.46
N ASP A 14 1.99 17.50 16.57
CA ASP A 14 1.07 17.49 17.73
C ASP A 14 1.15 16.16 18.47
N SER A 15 1.72 16.19 19.66
CA SER A 15 1.88 14.99 20.52
C SER A 15 0.55 14.42 21.04
N THR A 16 -0.53 15.22 21.07
CA THR A 16 -1.84 14.80 21.62
C THR A 16 -2.72 14.12 20.58
N ARG A 17 -2.52 14.43 19.28
CA ARG A 17 -3.30 13.92 18.14
C ARG A 17 -2.42 13.35 17.04
N ARG A 18 -1.29 12.74 17.41
CA ARG A 18 -0.23 12.28 16.50
C ARG A 18 -0.76 11.60 15.25
N LYS A 19 -1.57 10.55 15.40
CA LYS A 19 -2.06 9.76 14.25
C LYS A 19 -2.89 10.59 13.26
N ILE A 20 -3.77 11.46 13.76
CA ILE A 20 -4.64 12.28 12.89
C ILE A 20 -3.81 13.35 12.19
N THR A 21 -2.89 13.99 12.91
CA THR A 21 -2.03 15.03 12.35
C THR A 21 -1.07 14.44 11.34
N ASP A 22 -0.40 13.33 11.63
CA ASP A 22 0.46 12.61 10.68
C ASP A 22 -0.28 12.28 9.37
N MET A 23 -1.51 11.78 9.46
CA MET A 23 -2.29 11.47 8.25
C MET A 23 -2.67 12.72 7.45
N LYS A 24 -2.95 13.84 8.10
CA LYS A 24 -3.21 15.12 7.43
C LYS A 24 -1.98 15.65 6.73
N GLU A 25 -0.83 15.63 7.39
CA GLU A 25 0.45 16.05 6.82
C GLU A 25 0.83 15.19 5.60
N ARG A 26 0.59 13.87 5.64
CA ARG A 26 0.77 13.02 4.47
C ARG A 26 -0.12 13.41 3.31
N VAL A 27 -1.40 13.70 3.56
CA VAL A 27 -2.33 14.14 2.50
C VAL A 27 -1.89 15.49 1.93
N SER A 28 -1.46 16.46 2.76
CA SER A 28 -0.93 17.75 2.31
C SER A 28 0.29 17.56 1.40
N LEU A 29 1.27 16.78 1.86
CA LEU A 29 2.47 16.46 1.07
C LEU A 29 2.12 15.81 -0.27
N ILE A 30 1.16 14.88 -0.28
CA ILE A 30 0.70 14.23 -1.51
C ILE A 30 0.09 15.25 -2.48
N GLN A 31 -0.78 16.14 -1.99
CA GLN A 31 -1.43 17.16 -2.83
C GLN A 31 -0.45 18.19 -3.40
N GLU A 32 0.60 18.51 -2.65
CA GLU A 32 1.62 19.49 -3.04
C GLU A 32 2.74 18.88 -3.92
N SER A 33 2.82 17.55 -3.99
CA SER A 33 3.95 16.86 -4.60
C SER A 33 3.96 16.82 -6.12
N ASN A 34 2.85 17.13 -6.80
CA ASN A 34 2.65 16.90 -8.25
C ASN A 34 2.98 15.44 -8.68
N ALA A 35 2.74 14.48 -7.81
CA ALA A 35 2.97 13.08 -8.10
C ALA A 35 1.89 12.52 -9.04
N ASP A 36 2.26 11.54 -9.86
CA ASP A 36 1.33 10.86 -10.78
C ASP A 36 0.51 9.77 -10.08
N ALA A 37 1.02 9.21 -8.99
CA ALA A 37 0.38 8.16 -8.21
C ALA A 37 0.92 8.09 -6.79
N VAL A 38 0.15 7.48 -5.90
CA VAL A 38 0.49 7.28 -4.49
C VAL A 38 0.41 5.80 -4.14
N ILE A 39 1.50 5.27 -3.55
CA ILE A 39 1.55 3.91 -3.04
C ILE A 39 1.80 3.95 -1.53
N SER A 40 0.86 3.40 -0.76
CA SER A 40 1.01 3.24 0.69
C SER A 40 1.27 1.76 1.00
N ILE A 41 2.43 1.45 1.57
CA ILE A 41 2.88 0.08 1.83
C ILE A 41 2.59 -0.28 3.28
N HIS A 42 1.86 -1.36 3.48
CA HIS A 42 1.40 -1.84 4.78
C HIS A 42 1.56 -3.35 4.92
N GLN A 43 1.44 -3.82 6.15
CA GLN A 43 1.21 -5.22 6.51
C GLN A 43 -0.11 -5.31 7.25
N ASN A 44 -0.93 -6.27 6.81
CA ASN A 44 -2.27 -6.49 7.32
C ASN A 44 -2.26 -7.30 8.64
N SER A 45 -3.39 -7.31 9.32
CA SER A 45 -3.64 -8.20 10.45
C SER A 45 -5.12 -8.58 10.50
N TYR A 46 -5.41 -9.81 10.91
CA TYR A 46 -6.78 -10.29 11.06
C TYR A 46 -6.91 -11.20 12.27
N THR A 47 -8.11 -11.33 12.83
CA THR A 47 -8.37 -12.15 14.02
C THR A 47 -8.15 -13.65 13.80
N ASP A 48 -8.43 -14.14 12.58
CA ASP A 48 -8.14 -15.54 12.22
C ASP A 48 -6.72 -15.63 11.62
N PRO A 49 -5.77 -16.31 12.28
CA PRO A 49 -4.40 -16.45 11.80
C PRO A 49 -4.26 -17.31 10.54
N LYS A 50 -5.32 -17.95 10.08
CA LYS A 50 -5.34 -18.69 8.82
C LYS A 50 -5.53 -17.78 7.60
N VAL A 51 -5.89 -16.51 7.81
CA VAL A 51 -6.04 -15.54 6.73
C VAL A 51 -4.67 -15.08 6.25
N TYR A 52 -4.43 -15.14 4.92
CA TYR A 52 -3.17 -14.78 4.29
C TYR A 52 -3.35 -14.28 2.85
N GLY A 53 -2.28 -13.80 2.24
CA GLY A 53 -2.21 -13.32 0.86
C GLY A 53 -2.25 -11.80 0.74
N ALA A 54 -1.34 -11.21 -0.06
CA ALA A 54 -1.28 -9.78 -0.31
C ALA A 54 -2.56 -9.28 -1.00
N GLN A 55 -2.94 -8.04 -0.70
CA GLN A 55 -4.13 -7.42 -1.25
C GLN A 55 -3.98 -5.91 -1.44
N CYS A 56 -4.35 -5.42 -2.63
CA CYS A 56 -4.37 -3.99 -2.93
C CYS A 56 -5.77 -3.41 -2.71
N PHE A 57 -5.79 -2.22 -2.06
CA PHE A 57 -7.02 -1.46 -1.84
C PHE A 57 -6.95 -0.12 -2.56
N TYR A 58 -8.11 0.34 -3.05
CA TYR A 58 -8.27 1.60 -3.77
C TYR A 58 -9.57 2.31 -3.35
N SER A 59 -9.71 3.60 -3.64
CA SER A 59 -10.96 4.33 -3.39
C SER A 59 -12.04 3.93 -4.40
N THR A 60 -13.28 3.71 -3.93
CA THR A 60 -14.43 3.36 -4.76
C THR A 60 -14.65 4.35 -5.91
N ASN A 61 -14.32 5.62 -5.69
CA ASN A 61 -14.54 6.69 -6.65
C ASN A 61 -13.34 6.97 -7.58
N SER A 62 -12.25 6.17 -7.49
CA SER A 62 -11.06 6.35 -8.32
C SER A 62 -10.92 5.24 -9.35
N ALA A 63 -11.24 5.53 -10.61
CA ALA A 63 -11.03 4.62 -11.73
C ALA A 63 -9.53 4.37 -11.97
N GLU A 64 -8.71 5.42 -11.89
CA GLU A 64 -7.26 5.35 -12.02
C GLU A 64 -6.63 4.58 -10.84
N GLY A 65 -7.13 4.77 -9.62
CA GLY A 65 -6.71 3.99 -8.46
C GLY A 65 -7.04 2.50 -8.59
N LYS A 66 -8.22 2.16 -9.15
CA LYS A 66 -8.60 0.79 -9.46
C LYS A 66 -7.68 0.15 -10.49
N ASP A 67 -7.33 0.89 -11.54
CA ASP A 67 -6.45 0.42 -12.59
C ASP A 67 -5.03 0.17 -12.05
N LEU A 68 -4.49 1.12 -11.28
CA LEU A 68 -3.21 0.96 -10.58
C LEU A 68 -3.22 -0.24 -9.63
N ALA A 69 -4.28 -0.40 -8.82
CA ALA A 69 -4.43 -1.53 -7.91
C ALA A 69 -4.44 -2.88 -8.65
N THR A 70 -5.10 -2.94 -9.81
CA THR A 70 -5.16 -4.14 -10.66
C THR A 70 -3.78 -4.55 -11.14
N ILE A 71 -2.98 -3.58 -11.61
CA ILE A 71 -1.63 -3.81 -12.09
C ILE A 71 -0.72 -4.27 -10.93
N LEU A 72 -0.74 -3.54 -9.81
CA LEU A 72 0.08 -3.86 -8.64
C LEU A 72 -0.25 -5.24 -8.08
N GLN A 73 -1.53 -5.57 -7.93
CA GLN A 73 -1.97 -6.88 -7.43
C GLN A 73 -1.42 -8.02 -8.30
N LYS A 74 -1.54 -7.88 -9.64
CA LYS A 74 -1.01 -8.87 -10.59
C LYS A 74 0.51 -9.04 -10.47
N GLN A 75 1.26 -7.93 -10.40
CA GLN A 75 2.71 -7.96 -10.25
C GLN A 75 3.15 -8.62 -8.94
N ILE A 76 2.48 -8.31 -7.84
CA ILE A 76 2.77 -8.89 -6.53
C ILE A 76 2.53 -10.40 -6.54
N ILE A 77 1.37 -10.86 -6.99
CA ILE A 77 1.03 -12.30 -7.06
C ILE A 77 2.07 -13.05 -7.88
N THR A 78 2.42 -12.52 -9.07
CA THR A 78 3.37 -13.16 -9.99
C THR A 78 4.78 -13.21 -9.40
N SER A 79 5.25 -12.11 -8.81
CA SER A 79 6.64 -11.99 -8.32
C SER A 79 6.89 -12.75 -7.02
N THR A 80 5.87 -12.93 -6.19
CA THR A 80 5.98 -13.61 -4.90
C THR A 80 5.50 -15.06 -4.93
N ASN A 81 5.00 -15.54 -6.09
CA ASN A 81 4.43 -16.88 -6.25
C ASN A 81 3.35 -17.19 -5.21
N GLN A 82 2.49 -16.23 -4.93
CA GLN A 82 1.43 -16.41 -3.93
C GLN A 82 0.44 -17.49 -4.37
N THR A 83 0.16 -18.43 -3.49
CA THR A 83 -0.84 -19.50 -3.70
C THR A 83 -2.26 -19.01 -3.47
N LYS A 84 -2.44 -18.03 -2.58
CA LYS A 84 -3.72 -17.37 -2.35
C LYS A 84 -3.83 -16.14 -3.23
N ILE A 85 -4.66 -16.23 -4.25
CA ILE A 85 -4.99 -15.10 -5.12
C ILE A 85 -6.14 -14.33 -4.47
N ARG A 86 -5.89 -13.05 -4.14
CA ARG A 86 -6.90 -12.11 -3.68
C ARG A 86 -7.21 -11.11 -4.78
N ASP A 87 -8.50 -10.78 -4.91
CA ASP A 87 -8.92 -9.68 -5.75
C ASP A 87 -8.60 -8.33 -5.10
N ILE A 88 -8.42 -7.30 -5.92
CA ILE A 88 -8.36 -5.93 -5.43
C ILE A 88 -9.70 -5.58 -4.75
N LYS A 89 -9.67 -4.69 -3.77
CA LYS A 89 -10.87 -4.30 -3.02
C LYS A 89 -10.98 -2.79 -2.90
N SER A 90 -12.17 -2.25 -3.14
CA SER A 90 -12.45 -0.86 -2.79
C SER A 90 -12.61 -0.70 -1.27
N ASN A 91 -12.11 0.40 -0.73
CA ASN A 91 -12.25 0.73 0.69
C ASN A 91 -12.14 2.24 0.90
N ASP A 92 -13.22 2.86 1.35
CA ASP A 92 -13.28 4.29 1.64
C ASP A 92 -13.13 4.62 3.15
N ASP A 93 -12.83 3.63 3.99
CA ASP A 93 -12.52 3.83 5.42
C ASP A 93 -11.05 4.21 5.66
N TYR A 94 -10.17 3.87 4.73
CA TYR A 94 -8.77 4.29 4.79
C TYR A 94 -8.64 5.79 4.52
N TYR A 95 -8.05 6.51 5.47
CA TYR A 95 -7.93 7.97 5.43
C TYR A 95 -7.28 8.47 4.13
N LEU A 96 -6.17 7.85 3.69
CA LEU A 96 -5.49 8.23 2.46
C LEU A 96 -6.36 8.02 1.22
N LEU A 97 -7.07 6.90 1.13
CA LEU A 97 -7.94 6.61 -0.02
C LEU A 97 -9.11 7.58 -0.10
N LYS A 98 -9.62 8.03 1.05
CA LYS A 98 -10.74 8.97 1.15
C LYS A 98 -10.36 10.41 0.80
N HIS A 99 -9.14 10.83 1.13
CA HIS A 99 -8.72 12.24 1.08
C HIS A 99 -7.70 12.56 -0.02
N SER A 100 -7.07 11.55 -0.64
CA SER A 100 -6.18 11.77 -1.77
C SER A 100 -6.99 12.09 -3.03
N THR A 101 -6.53 13.08 -3.78
CA THR A 101 -7.06 13.44 -5.12
C THR A 101 -6.32 12.71 -6.25
N LEU A 102 -5.20 12.05 -5.93
CA LEU A 102 -4.38 11.32 -6.89
C LEU A 102 -4.76 9.82 -6.91
N PRO A 103 -4.43 9.10 -7.99
CA PRO A 103 -4.51 7.63 -8.02
C PRO A 103 -3.74 7.04 -6.85
N THR A 104 -4.45 6.51 -5.85
CA THR A 104 -3.88 6.04 -4.59
C THR A 104 -4.22 4.58 -4.34
N VAL A 105 -3.21 3.79 -4.00
CA VAL A 105 -3.36 2.38 -3.65
C VAL A 105 -2.69 2.10 -2.30
N ILE A 106 -3.40 1.38 -1.43
CA ILE A 106 -2.80 0.75 -0.25
C ILE A 106 -2.46 -0.69 -0.62
N VAL A 107 -1.19 -1.05 -0.47
CA VAL A 107 -0.68 -2.39 -0.69
C VAL A 107 -0.49 -3.07 0.65
N GLU A 108 -1.37 -3.98 1.00
CA GLU A 108 -1.19 -4.89 2.12
C GLU A 108 -0.35 -6.08 1.66
N CYS A 109 0.92 -6.11 2.06
CA CYS A 109 1.92 -7.06 1.55
C CYS A 109 1.72 -8.51 2.04
N GLY A 110 0.94 -8.71 3.07
CA GLY A 110 0.63 -9.98 3.74
C GLY A 110 0.12 -9.71 5.14
N PHE A 111 -0.18 -10.77 5.89
CA PHE A 111 -0.77 -10.68 7.23
C PHE A 111 0.26 -11.01 8.31
N LEU A 112 0.59 -10.04 9.18
CA LEU A 112 1.44 -10.27 10.36
C LEU A 112 0.79 -11.24 11.36
N SER A 113 -0.53 -11.36 11.34
CA SER A 113 -1.26 -12.35 12.14
C SER A 113 -1.13 -13.79 11.65
N ASN A 114 -0.63 -14.00 10.42
CA ASN A 114 -0.36 -15.33 9.88
C ASN A 114 1.13 -15.68 10.10
N PRO A 115 1.47 -16.73 10.88
CA PRO A 115 2.86 -17.02 11.24
C PRO A 115 3.79 -17.31 10.05
N GLU A 116 3.26 -17.86 8.96
CA GLU A 116 4.08 -18.16 7.78
C GLU A 116 4.35 -16.88 6.96
N GLU A 117 3.35 -15.99 6.81
CA GLU A 117 3.57 -14.70 6.15
C GLU A 117 4.44 -13.77 6.99
N GLU A 118 4.26 -13.75 8.32
CA GLU A 118 5.13 -12.99 9.21
C GLU A 118 6.60 -13.36 9.01
N LYS A 119 6.93 -14.66 9.00
CA LYS A 119 8.30 -15.14 8.72
C LYS A 119 8.82 -14.64 7.37
N LEU A 120 7.99 -14.70 6.31
CA LEU A 120 8.39 -14.23 4.98
C LEU A 120 8.61 -12.71 4.97
N LEU A 121 7.70 -11.94 5.55
CA LEU A 121 7.75 -10.48 5.62
C LEU A 121 8.98 -9.96 6.38
N LEU A 122 9.56 -10.77 7.28
CA LEU A 122 10.79 -10.46 8.01
C LEU A 122 12.08 -10.73 7.20
N THR A 123 11.97 -11.38 6.02
CA THR A 123 13.16 -11.69 5.21
C THR A 123 13.45 -10.62 4.17
N ASP A 124 14.73 -10.25 4.04
CA ASP A 124 15.23 -9.34 2.99
C ASP A 124 14.84 -9.80 1.59
N GLU A 125 14.92 -11.10 1.33
CA GLU A 125 14.61 -11.65 0.02
C GLU A 125 13.15 -11.38 -0.38
N TYR A 126 12.21 -11.63 0.52
CA TYR A 126 10.80 -11.42 0.25
C TYR A 126 10.44 -9.92 0.15
N GLN A 127 11.02 -9.09 1.02
CA GLN A 127 10.87 -7.63 0.95
C GLN A 127 11.36 -7.07 -0.39
N ARG A 128 12.52 -7.54 -0.90
CA ARG A 128 13.03 -7.16 -2.22
C ARG A 128 12.13 -7.63 -3.37
N LYS A 129 11.55 -8.82 -3.28
CA LYS A 129 10.57 -9.30 -4.27
C LYS A 129 9.34 -8.40 -4.31
N LEU A 130 8.80 -8.04 -3.15
CA LEU A 130 7.66 -7.12 -3.04
C LEU A 130 7.99 -5.73 -3.58
N ALA A 131 9.12 -5.16 -3.17
CA ALA A 131 9.56 -3.85 -3.64
C ALA A 131 9.73 -3.82 -5.17
N ARG A 132 10.35 -4.87 -5.74
CA ARG A 132 10.49 -5.01 -7.20
C ARG A 132 9.13 -5.15 -7.90
N ALA A 133 8.22 -5.94 -7.35
CA ALA A 133 6.87 -6.10 -7.90
C ALA A 133 6.12 -4.77 -7.94
N ILE A 134 6.16 -4.01 -6.85
CA ILE A 134 5.55 -2.68 -6.76
C ILE A 134 6.20 -1.74 -7.77
N HIS A 135 7.52 -1.70 -7.85
CA HIS A 135 8.26 -0.87 -8.81
C HIS A 135 7.86 -1.16 -10.26
N LEU A 136 7.85 -2.45 -10.66
CA LEU A 136 7.44 -2.86 -12.01
C LEU A 136 5.98 -2.51 -12.29
N GLY A 137 5.10 -2.65 -11.30
CA GLY A 137 3.69 -2.27 -11.41
C GLY A 137 3.51 -0.76 -11.63
N VAL A 138 4.26 0.06 -10.90
CA VAL A 138 4.25 1.52 -11.08
C VAL A 138 4.77 1.90 -12.47
N LEU A 139 5.90 1.33 -12.92
CA LEU A 139 6.40 1.58 -14.27
C LEU A 139 5.39 1.20 -15.35
N GLN A 140 4.75 0.04 -15.20
CA GLN A 140 3.70 -0.40 -16.14
C GLN A 140 2.51 0.56 -16.15
N TYR A 141 2.11 1.09 -14.99
CA TYR A 141 1.02 2.05 -14.90
C TYR A 141 1.36 3.37 -15.59
N LEU A 142 2.56 3.90 -15.34
CA LEU A 142 3.01 5.18 -15.91
C LEU A 142 3.37 5.12 -17.41
N SER A 143 3.52 3.92 -17.97
CA SER A 143 3.82 3.72 -19.40
C SER A 143 2.58 3.62 -20.30
N LYS A 144 1.39 3.76 -19.76
CA LYS A 144 0.13 3.79 -20.51
C LYS A 144 -0.11 5.17 -21.11
#